data_6194fed0d3dc718c760cc547284349a3
#
_entry.id   6194fed0d3dc718c760cc547284349a3
#
_cell.length_a   1.000
_cell.length_b   1.000
_cell.length_c   1.000
_cell.angle_alpha   90.00
_cell.angle_beta   90.00
_cell.angle_gamma   90.00
#
_symmetry.space_group_name_H-M   'P 1'
#
loop_
_entity.id
_entity.type
_entity.pdbx_description
1 polymer ?
#
loop_
_entity_poly.entity_id
_entity_poly.type
_entity_poly.pdbx_seq_one_letter_code
_entity_poly.pdbx_strand_id
1 'polypeptide(L)'
;MIGVVIPAHDEEACIAACLASVQAAARSEALGGETVVIVVALDRCSDRTAEIVAAHGVRSVVVHDGNVGRARAAGAAVVIGLGARWVACTDADSRVPRDWLACQLACAADAFCGIVTVDDWLDYDDTVCTHFGTAEEQRDGHPHVHGANMGFSAAMYLHCGGFPPLSAHEDVAMVDALHRAGARIARRATPVVITSARRVARAHGGFADYLLALEARTRLLAAPLLETAVPDFGPGPDAHAA
;
A
#
# COMPACT_ATOMS: atom_id res chain seq x y z
N MET A 1 -24.11 -3.19 -1.85
CA MET A 1 -23.05 -4.16 -2.06
C MET A 1 -21.70 -3.45 -2.01
N ILE A 2 -20.71 -4.09 -1.41
CA ILE A 2 -19.32 -3.62 -1.29
C ILE A 2 -18.45 -4.43 -2.26
N GLY A 3 -17.55 -3.79 -3.00
CA GLY A 3 -16.54 -4.43 -3.80
C GLY A 3 -15.18 -4.38 -3.11
N VAL A 4 -14.40 -5.45 -3.18
CA VAL A 4 -12.99 -5.48 -2.78
C VAL A 4 -12.15 -5.79 -4.00
N VAL A 5 -11.11 -5.01 -4.25
CA VAL A 5 -10.21 -5.15 -5.38
C VAL A 5 -8.79 -5.43 -4.88
N ILE A 6 -8.18 -6.48 -5.41
CA ILE A 6 -6.84 -6.93 -5.05
C ILE A 6 -6.04 -7.12 -6.35
N PRO A 7 -5.10 -6.23 -6.67
CA PRO A 7 -4.16 -6.48 -7.78
C PRO A 7 -3.16 -7.56 -7.36
N ALA A 8 -2.83 -8.48 -8.27
CA ALA A 8 -1.89 -9.56 -8.01
C ALA A 8 -0.97 -9.82 -9.21
N HIS A 9 0.34 -9.93 -8.96
CA HIS A 9 1.37 -10.33 -9.92
C HIS A 9 2.36 -11.27 -9.24
N ASP A 10 2.27 -12.57 -9.54
CA ASP A 10 3.11 -13.64 -8.97
C ASP A 10 3.16 -13.61 -7.41
N GLU A 11 1.99 -13.78 -6.79
CA GLU A 11 1.80 -13.66 -5.33
C GLU A 11 1.41 -15.01 -4.67
N GLU A 12 1.85 -16.14 -5.24
CA GLU A 12 1.50 -17.48 -4.71
C GLU A 12 1.84 -17.68 -3.24
N ALA A 13 2.90 -17.00 -2.75
CA ALA A 13 3.32 -17.08 -1.37
C ALA A 13 2.40 -16.34 -0.37
N CYS A 14 1.70 -15.30 -0.82
CA CYS A 14 1.01 -14.35 0.06
C CYS A 14 -0.51 -14.35 -0.14
N ILE A 15 -0.99 -14.56 -1.37
CA ILE A 15 -2.39 -14.35 -1.75
C ILE A 15 -3.39 -15.15 -0.91
N ALA A 16 -3.04 -16.35 -0.46
CA ALA A 16 -3.92 -17.17 0.37
C ALA A 16 -4.24 -16.50 1.71
N ALA A 17 -3.22 -15.94 2.38
CA ALA A 17 -3.38 -15.24 3.65
C ALA A 17 -4.16 -13.92 3.47
N CYS A 18 -3.88 -13.19 2.39
CA CYS A 18 -4.65 -12.01 2.00
C CYS A 18 -6.13 -12.35 1.84
N LEU A 19 -6.47 -13.32 1.00
CA LEU A 19 -7.85 -13.72 0.74
C LEU A 19 -8.57 -14.20 1.99
N ALA A 20 -7.91 -14.98 2.84
CA ALA A 20 -8.48 -15.43 4.11
C ALA A 20 -8.86 -14.24 5.01
N SER A 21 -7.99 -13.21 5.11
CA SER A 21 -8.23 -12.01 5.89
C SER A 21 -9.39 -11.17 5.33
N VAL A 22 -9.42 -10.96 4.01
CA VAL A 22 -10.48 -10.21 3.34
C VAL A 22 -11.83 -10.93 3.44
N GLN A 23 -11.84 -12.26 3.28
CA GLN A 23 -13.05 -13.07 3.47
C GLN A 23 -13.55 -13.02 4.92
N ALA A 24 -12.65 -12.94 5.91
CA ALA A 24 -13.03 -12.73 7.31
C ALA A 24 -13.66 -11.35 7.53
N ALA A 25 -13.08 -10.30 6.94
CA ALA A 25 -13.65 -8.95 6.98
C ALA A 25 -15.02 -8.87 6.27
N ALA A 26 -15.18 -9.57 5.15
CA ALA A 26 -16.43 -9.65 4.40
C ALA A 26 -17.59 -10.32 5.18
N ARG A 27 -17.27 -11.18 6.16
CA ARG A 27 -18.23 -11.85 7.05
C ARG A 27 -18.47 -11.11 8.37
N SER A 28 -17.95 -9.91 8.52
CA SER A 28 -18.13 -9.11 9.74
C SER A 28 -19.62 -8.79 9.96
N GLU A 29 -20.13 -9.08 11.16
CA GLU A 29 -21.51 -8.74 11.54
C GLU A 29 -21.78 -7.23 11.49
N ALA A 30 -20.74 -6.42 11.67
CA ALA A 30 -20.83 -4.96 11.60
C ALA A 30 -21.21 -4.44 10.19
N LEU A 31 -21.16 -5.28 9.15
CA LEU A 31 -21.65 -4.94 7.81
C LEU A 31 -23.18 -5.08 7.67
N GLY A 32 -23.89 -5.56 8.70
CA GLY A 32 -25.34 -5.69 8.68
C GLY A 32 -25.87 -6.63 7.60
N GLY A 33 -25.08 -7.61 7.15
CA GLY A 33 -25.45 -8.54 6.08
C GLY A 33 -25.27 -7.98 4.67
N GLU A 34 -24.64 -6.80 4.51
CA GLU A 34 -24.36 -6.25 3.17
C GLU A 34 -23.44 -7.18 2.38
N THR A 35 -23.85 -7.51 1.17
CA THR A 35 -23.08 -8.39 0.29
C THR A 35 -21.71 -7.79 -0.05
N VAL A 36 -20.65 -8.59 0.08
CA VAL A 36 -19.29 -8.24 -0.33
C VAL A 36 -18.86 -9.12 -1.50
N VAL A 37 -18.36 -8.51 -2.57
CA VAL A 37 -17.77 -9.19 -3.72
C VAL A 37 -16.29 -8.90 -3.77
N ILE A 38 -15.47 -9.95 -3.79
CA ILE A 38 -14.01 -9.86 -3.88
C ILE A 38 -13.60 -10.18 -5.31
N VAL A 39 -12.76 -9.32 -5.90
CA VAL A 39 -12.20 -9.51 -7.24
C VAL A 39 -10.68 -9.37 -7.18
N VAL A 40 -9.97 -10.40 -7.63
CA VAL A 40 -8.52 -10.37 -7.83
C VAL A 40 -8.23 -10.03 -9.29
N ALA A 41 -7.48 -8.98 -9.52
CA ALA A 41 -6.97 -8.63 -10.85
C ALA A 41 -5.60 -9.30 -11.04
N LEU A 42 -5.59 -10.41 -11.81
CA LEU A 42 -4.42 -11.22 -12.11
C LEU A 42 -3.65 -10.57 -13.27
N ASP A 43 -2.59 -9.85 -12.98
CA ASP A 43 -1.78 -9.18 -14.00
C ASP A 43 -0.49 -9.94 -14.27
N ARG A 44 -0.41 -10.61 -15.45
CA ARG A 44 0.75 -11.40 -15.89
C ARG A 44 1.20 -12.46 -14.88
N CYS A 45 0.31 -13.05 -14.12
CA CYS A 45 0.68 -14.13 -13.21
C CYS A 45 1.15 -15.36 -14.01
N SER A 46 2.32 -15.86 -13.64
CA SER A 46 2.95 -17.06 -14.21
C SER A 46 3.12 -18.19 -13.19
N ASP A 47 2.92 -17.90 -11.91
CA ASP A 47 2.97 -18.80 -10.77
C ASP A 47 1.58 -19.39 -10.43
N ARG A 48 1.44 -19.98 -9.24
CA ARG A 48 0.19 -20.58 -8.80
C ARG A 48 -0.84 -19.60 -8.25
N THR A 49 -0.63 -18.28 -8.36
CA THR A 49 -1.57 -17.26 -7.85
C THR A 49 -3.00 -17.50 -8.34
N ALA A 50 -3.19 -17.73 -9.64
CA ALA A 50 -4.51 -17.94 -10.23
C ALA A 50 -5.22 -19.19 -9.69
N GLU A 51 -4.48 -20.29 -9.48
CA GLU A 51 -4.99 -21.54 -8.91
C GLU A 51 -5.46 -21.32 -7.47
N ILE A 52 -4.67 -20.60 -6.67
CA ILE A 52 -4.99 -20.30 -5.27
C ILE A 52 -6.25 -19.43 -5.18
N VAL A 53 -6.35 -18.39 -6.04
CA VAL A 53 -7.55 -17.52 -6.10
C VAL A 53 -8.79 -18.35 -6.42
N ALA A 54 -8.71 -19.25 -7.42
CA ALA A 54 -9.81 -20.14 -7.77
C ALA A 54 -10.20 -21.08 -6.62
N ALA A 55 -9.22 -21.65 -5.91
CA ALA A 55 -9.45 -22.53 -4.77
C ALA A 55 -10.17 -21.82 -3.60
N HIS A 56 -9.96 -20.48 -3.43
CA HIS A 56 -10.70 -19.66 -2.46
C HIS A 56 -12.12 -19.29 -2.90
N GLY A 57 -12.55 -19.68 -4.11
CA GLY A 57 -13.87 -19.35 -4.65
C GLY A 57 -14.08 -17.85 -4.91
N VAL A 58 -13.00 -17.12 -5.11
CA VAL A 58 -13.00 -15.67 -5.35
C VAL A 58 -13.00 -15.39 -6.85
N ARG A 59 -13.69 -14.33 -7.25
CA ARG A 59 -13.70 -13.89 -8.66
C ARG A 59 -12.34 -13.34 -9.05
N SER A 60 -11.98 -13.54 -10.32
CA SER A 60 -10.79 -12.93 -10.90
C SER A 60 -11.09 -12.28 -12.24
N VAL A 61 -10.25 -11.31 -12.61
CA VAL A 61 -10.14 -10.72 -13.94
C VAL A 61 -8.68 -10.80 -14.36
N VAL A 62 -8.44 -11.26 -15.59
CA VAL A 62 -7.08 -11.39 -16.13
C VAL A 62 -6.70 -10.10 -16.85
N VAL A 63 -5.50 -9.60 -16.55
CA VAL A 63 -4.90 -8.39 -17.12
C VAL A 63 -3.51 -8.77 -17.65
N HIS A 64 -3.03 -8.09 -18.68
CA HIS A 64 -1.75 -8.39 -19.32
C HIS A 64 -0.85 -7.16 -19.47
N ASP A 65 -1.10 -6.13 -18.66
CA ASP A 65 -0.46 -4.83 -18.82
C ASP A 65 0.86 -4.68 -18.04
N GLY A 66 1.09 -5.46 -16.97
CA GLY A 66 2.22 -5.25 -16.06
C GLY A 66 2.14 -3.87 -15.40
N ASN A 67 0.91 -3.49 -14.99
CA ASN A 67 0.62 -2.14 -14.53
C ASN A 67 -0.44 -2.18 -13.43
N VAL A 68 -0.03 -1.83 -12.20
CA VAL A 68 -0.90 -1.93 -11.01
C VAL A 68 -2.13 -1.02 -11.11
N GLY A 69 -2.01 0.17 -11.69
CA GLY A 69 -3.13 1.08 -11.91
C GLY A 69 -4.17 0.49 -12.84
N ARG A 70 -3.75 -0.17 -13.92
CA ARG A 70 -4.66 -0.90 -14.82
C ARG A 70 -5.27 -2.13 -14.16
N ALA A 71 -4.52 -2.86 -13.37
CA ALA A 71 -5.03 -4.00 -12.62
C ALA A 71 -6.12 -3.55 -11.62
N ARG A 72 -5.88 -2.49 -10.83
CA ARG A 72 -6.89 -1.91 -9.94
C ARG A 72 -8.10 -1.40 -10.71
N ALA A 73 -7.91 -0.72 -11.85
CA ALA A 73 -8.99 -0.22 -12.68
C ALA A 73 -9.86 -1.36 -13.23
N ALA A 74 -9.25 -2.46 -13.69
CA ALA A 74 -9.98 -3.63 -14.18
C ALA A 74 -10.82 -4.28 -13.07
N GLY A 75 -10.23 -4.48 -11.88
CA GLY A 75 -10.96 -4.98 -10.71
C GLY A 75 -12.10 -4.08 -10.29
N ALA A 76 -11.88 -2.75 -10.25
CA ALA A 76 -12.89 -1.76 -9.92
C ALA A 76 -14.06 -1.78 -10.93
N ALA A 77 -13.76 -1.87 -12.22
CA ALA A 77 -14.78 -1.96 -13.27
C ALA A 77 -15.69 -3.19 -13.07
N VAL A 78 -15.12 -4.33 -12.68
CA VAL A 78 -15.90 -5.56 -12.42
C VAL A 78 -16.83 -5.35 -11.21
N VAL A 79 -16.31 -4.90 -10.06
CA VAL A 79 -17.15 -4.75 -8.85
C VAL A 79 -18.21 -3.68 -9.01
N ILE A 80 -17.89 -2.56 -9.68
CA ILE A 80 -18.86 -1.48 -9.98
C ILE A 80 -19.92 -1.97 -10.96
N GLY A 81 -19.53 -2.72 -12.01
CA GLY A 81 -20.46 -3.32 -12.97
C GLY A 81 -21.43 -4.32 -12.31
N LEU A 82 -21.04 -4.94 -11.19
CA LEU A 82 -21.89 -5.79 -10.37
C LEU A 82 -22.77 -4.99 -9.38
N GLY A 83 -22.65 -3.66 -9.34
CA GLY A 83 -23.45 -2.76 -8.52
C GLY A 83 -22.84 -2.41 -7.15
N ALA A 84 -21.50 -2.51 -7.00
CA ALA A 84 -20.85 -2.05 -5.79
C ALA A 84 -21.04 -0.53 -5.61
N ARG A 85 -21.51 -0.12 -4.40
CA ARG A 85 -21.58 1.30 -4.01
C ARG A 85 -20.30 1.83 -3.38
N TRP A 86 -19.49 0.91 -2.83
CA TRP A 86 -18.19 1.16 -2.22
C TRP A 86 -17.17 0.19 -2.78
N VAL A 87 -15.98 0.68 -3.06
CA VAL A 87 -14.84 -0.11 -3.51
C VAL A 87 -13.72 0.06 -2.49
N ALA A 88 -13.29 -1.04 -1.87
CA ALA A 88 -12.13 -1.10 -1.00
C ALA A 88 -10.97 -1.76 -1.74
N CYS A 89 -9.76 -1.27 -1.54
CA CYS A 89 -8.54 -1.81 -2.15
C CYS A 89 -7.56 -2.26 -1.08
N THR A 90 -6.96 -3.43 -1.31
CA THR A 90 -5.81 -3.94 -0.55
C THR A 90 -4.85 -4.64 -1.51
N ASP A 91 -3.62 -4.96 -1.05
CA ASP A 91 -2.61 -5.62 -1.88
C ASP A 91 -2.59 -7.13 -1.62
N ALA A 92 -2.13 -7.90 -2.60
CA ALA A 92 -2.12 -9.37 -2.54
C ALA A 92 -1.18 -9.94 -1.47
N ASP A 93 -0.22 -9.14 -0.99
CA ASP A 93 0.71 -9.45 0.10
C ASP A 93 0.32 -8.82 1.45
N SER A 94 -0.89 -8.30 1.54
CA SER A 94 -1.39 -7.60 2.72
C SER A 94 -2.49 -8.38 3.43
N ARG A 95 -2.64 -8.16 4.74
CA ARG A 95 -3.69 -8.75 5.58
C ARG A 95 -4.49 -7.65 6.26
N VAL A 96 -5.80 -7.70 6.09
CA VAL A 96 -6.73 -6.71 6.65
C VAL A 96 -7.32 -7.22 7.98
N PRO A 97 -7.61 -6.36 8.95
CA PRO A 97 -8.32 -6.75 10.16
C PRO A 97 -9.82 -7.01 9.89
N ARG A 98 -10.47 -7.74 10.79
CA ARG A 98 -11.86 -8.19 10.62
C ARG A 98 -12.87 -7.05 10.48
N ASP A 99 -12.62 -5.90 11.06
CA ASP A 99 -13.45 -4.70 11.02
C ASP A 99 -13.10 -3.73 9.88
N TRP A 100 -12.16 -4.09 9.04
CA TRP A 100 -11.60 -3.23 7.96
C TRP A 100 -12.66 -2.55 7.11
N LEU A 101 -13.60 -3.31 6.56
CA LEU A 101 -14.67 -2.75 5.72
C LEU A 101 -15.67 -1.92 6.54
N ALA A 102 -16.03 -2.40 7.73
CA ALA A 102 -16.96 -1.71 8.60
C ALA A 102 -16.44 -0.34 9.05
N CYS A 103 -15.16 -0.24 9.41
CA CYS A 103 -14.52 1.01 9.79
C CYS A 103 -14.46 2.01 8.63
N GLN A 104 -14.17 1.56 7.40
CA GLN A 104 -14.21 2.43 6.23
C GLN A 104 -15.62 3.03 6.02
N LEU A 105 -16.65 2.19 6.06
CA LEU A 105 -18.02 2.62 5.85
C LEU A 105 -18.55 3.52 6.98
N ALA A 106 -18.15 3.27 8.22
CA ALA A 106 -18.54 4.06 9.40
C ALA A 106 -18.05 5.53 9.31
N CYS A 107 -17.02 5.81 8.53
CA CYS A 107 -16.54 7.17 8.29
C CYS A 107 -17.56 8.04 7.54
N ALA A 108 -18.55 7.45 6.86
CA ALA A 108 -19.56 8.13 6.06
C ALA A 108 -18.95 9.18 5.11
N ALA A 109 -17.73 8.94 4.62
CA ALA A 109 -16.98 9.80 3.71
C ALA A 109 -17.08 9.29 2.26
N ASP A 110 -16.61 10.10 1.31
CA ASP A 110 -16.58 9.73 -0.11
C ASP A 110 -15.39 8.83 -0.43
N ALA A 111 -14.31 8.96 0.37
CA ALA A 111 -13.13 8.12 0.30
C ALA A 111 -12.50 7.92 1.68
N PHE A 112 -11.68 6.89 1.77
CA PHE A 112 -10.95 6.47 2.97
C PHE A 112 -9.48 6.24 2.62
N CYS A 113 -8.57 6.73 3.46
CA CYS A 113 -7.16 6.40 3.45
C CYS A 113 -6.77 5.95 4.87
N GLY A 114 -6.25 4.74 4.98
CA GLY A 114 -5.72 4.19 6.22
C GLY A 114 -4.21 4.01 6.16
N ILE A 115 -3.62 3.65 7.29
CA ILE A 115 -2.19 3.37 7.42
C ILE A 115 -1.89 1.89 7.24
N VAL A 116 -0.63 1.58 6.97
CA VAL A 116 -0.10 0.22 6.92
C VAL A 116 0.93 0.00 8.03
N THR A 117 1.17 -1.25 8.36
CA THR A 117 2.27 -1.66 9.24
C THR A 117 2.92 -2.93 8.70
N VAL A 118 4.05 -3.27 9.26
CA VAL A 118 4.79 -4.51 8.98
C VAL A 118 4.92 -5.28 10.29
N ASP A 119 4.64 -6.57 10.29
CA ASP A 119 4.80 -7.45 11.45
C ASP A 119 5.99 -8.42 11.32
N ASP A 120 6.39 -8.73 10.10
CA ASP A 120 7.59 -9.52 9.81
C ASP A 120 8.55 -8.68 8.96
N TRP A 121 9.60 -8.17 9.61
CA TRP A 121 10.60 -7.30 9.00
C TRP A 121 11.71 -8.04 8.25
N LEU A 122 11.64 -9.38 8.22
CA LEU A 122 12.65 -10.23 7.57
C LEU A 122 14.07 -9.91 8.08
N ASP A 123 14.95 -9.44 7.20
CA ASP A 123 16.34 -9.10 7.47
C ASP A 123 16.63 -7.59 7.57
N TYR A 124 15.59 -6.75 7.71
CA TYR A 124 15.77 -5.34 8.03
C TYR A 124 16.19 -5.17 9.49
N ASP A 125 17.13 -4.25 9.75
CA ASP A 125 17.54 -3.97 11.12
C ASP A 125 16.55 -3.07 11.89
N ASP A 126 16.62 -3.13 13.24
CA ASP A 126 15.71 -2.42 14.14
C ASP A 126 15.67 -0.91 13.90
N THR A 127 16.76 -0.36 13.34
CA THR A 127 16.84 1.06 13.01
C THR A 127 15.84 1.43 11.91
N VAL A 128 15.72 0.58 10.88
CA VAL A 128 14.75 0.76 9.80
C VAL A 128 13.34 0.65 10.33
N CYS A 129 13.08 -0.37 11.17
CA CYS A 129 11.78 -0.59 11.81
C CYS A 129 11.35 0.64 12.63
N THR A 130 12.27 1.18 13.43
CA THR A 130 12.03 2.37 14.26
C THR A 130 11.76 3.62 13.42
N HIS A 131 12.55 3.84 12.36
CA HIS A 131 12.35 4.99 11.47
C HIS A 131 11.03 4.91 10.70
N PHE A 132 10.65 3.71 10.24
CA PHE A 132 9.35 3.50 9.62
C PHE A 132 8.22 3.81 10.59
N GLY A 133 8.22 3.23 11.80
CA GLY A 133 7.19 3.45 12.81
C GLY A 133 7.06 4.93 13.22
N THR A 134 8.18 5.69 13.18
CA THR A 134 8.17 7.14 13.46
C THR A 134 7.64 7.93 12.27
N ALA A 135 7.96 7.51 11.03
CA ALA A 135 7.53 8.19 9.81
C ALA A 135 6.03 7.98 9.53
N GLU A 136 5.52 6.78 9.84
CA GLU A 136 4.08 6.48 9.77
C GLU A 136 3.37 7.16 10.93
N GLU A 137 2.92 8.40 10.73
CA GLU A 137 2.15 9.14 11.72
C GLU A 137 0.84 8.40 12.05
N GLN A 138 0.85 7.58 13.11
CA GLN A 138 -0.29 6.76 13.53
C GLN A 138 -1.38 7.62 14.21
N ARG A 139 -1.87 8.60 13.51
CA ARG A 139 -2.93 9.51 13.98
C ARG A 139 -3.94 9.79 12.88
N ASP A 140 -5.15 10.10 13.29
CA ASP A 140 -6.19 10.57 12.37
C ASP A 140 -5.74 11.87 11.70
N GLY A 141 -6.04 12.02 10.42
CA GLY A 141 -5.61 13.15 9.62
C GLY A 141 -4.21 13.00 9.01
N HIS A 142 -3.57 11.83 9.10
CA HIS A 142 -2.26 11.54 8.50
C HIS A 142 -2.21 11.85 6.99
N PRO A 143 -1.04 12.18 6.43
CA PRO A 143 -0.90 12.49 5.01
C PRO A 143 -0.77 11.25 4.12
N HIS A 144 -0.54 10.06 4.69
CA HIS A 144 -0.17 8.86 3.96
C HIS A 144 -1.28 8.37 3.03
N VAL A 145 -0.87 7.79 1.90
CA VAL A 145 -1.72 7.11 0.93
C VAL A 145 -1.09 5.75 0.64
N HIS A 146 -1.88 4.70 0.87
CA HIS A 146 -1.46 3.32 0.61
C HIS A 146 -2.55 2.60 -0.16
N GLY A 147 -2.22 2.11 -1.35
CA GLY A 147 -3.11 1.27 -2.15
C GLY A 147 -3.59 0.02 -1.41
N ALA A 148 -2.79 -0.44 -0.43
CA ALA A 148 -3.12 -1.56 0.44
C ALA A 148 -4.23 -1.26 1.47
N ASN A 149 -4.52 0.03 1.75
CA ASN A 149 -5.54 0.42 2.75
C ASN A 149 -6.30 1.68 2.33
N MET A 150 -7.05 1.57 1.25
CA MET A 150 -7.88 2.67 0.75
C MET A 150 -9.27 2.19 0.34
N GLY A 151 -10.22 3.13 0.26
CA GLY A 151 -11.55 2.88 -0.24
C GLY A 151 -12.22 4.15 -0.76
N PHE A 152 -13.24 3.98 -1.59
CA PHE A 152 -13.98 5.11 -2.17
C PHE A 152 -15.39 4.69 -2.61
N SER A 153 -16.29 5.64 -2.65
CA SER A 153 -17.61 5.40 -3.24
C SER A 153 -17.49 5.20 -4.76
N ALA A 154 -18.26 4.26 -5.31
CA ALA A 154 -18.29 4.01 -6.74
C ALA A 154 -18.67 5.28 -7.54
N ALA A 155 -19.58 6.08 -7.00
CA ALA A 155 -19.99 7.34 -7.64
C ALA A 155 -18.83 8.32 -7.77
N MET A 156 -18.04 8.51 -6.70
CA MET A 156 -16.90 9.42 -6.73
C MET A 156 -15.75 8.88 -7.58
N TYR A 157 -15.51 7.55 -7.54
CA TYR A 157 -14.54 6.90 -8.42
C TYR A 157 -14.83 7.18 -9.91
N LEU A 158 -16.08 7.00 -10.32
CA LEU A 158 -16.49 7.26 -11.70
C LEU A 158 -16.41 8.76 -12.05
N HIS A 159 -16.79 9.62 -11.08
CA HIS A 159 -16.76 11.08 -11.28
C HIS A 159 -15.35 11.63 -11.51
N CYS A 160 -14.33 11.09 -10.80
CA CYS A 160 -12.94 11.54 -10.94
C CYS A 160 -12.14 10.80 -12.02
N GLY A 161 -12.76 9.84 -12.75
CA GLY A 161 -12.14 9.13 -13.86
C GLY A 161 -11.41 7.85 -13.49
N GLY A 162 -11.44 7.42 -12.21
CA GLY A 162 -10.87 6.17 -11.74
C GLY A 162 -9.34 6.14 -11.64
N PHE A 163 -8.79 4.94 -11.46
CA PHE A 163 -7.34 4.75 -11.38
C PHE A 163 -6.66 5.08 -12.71
N PRO A 164 -5.63 5.94 -12.70
CA PRO A 164 -4.82 6.20 -13.88
C PRO A 164 -3.95 4.97 -14.21
N PRO A 165 -3.55 4.79 -15.49
CA PRO A 165 -2.72 3.67 -15.94
C PRO A 165 -1.25 3.86 -15.57
N LEU A 166 -0.95 4.03 -14.28
CA LEU A 166 0.40 4.18 -13.74
C LEU A 166 0.91 2.86 -13.19
N SER A 167 2.20 2.61 -13.38
CA SER A 167 2.89 1.43 -12.83
C SER A 167 3.27 1.56 -11.36
N ALA A 168 3.24 2.80 -10.82
CA ALA A 168 3.41 3.13 -9.42
C ALA A 168 2.72 4.46 -9.11
N HIS A 169 2.42 4.72 -7.84
CA HIS A 169 1.76 5.94 -7.35
C HIS A 169 0.36 6.20 -7.96
N GLU A 170 -0.29 5.16 -8.46
CA GLU A 170 -1.67 5.23 -8.96
C GLU A 170 -2.66 5.53 -7.83
N ASP A 171 -2.34 5.10 -6.62
CA ASP A 171 -3.08 5.37 -5.39
C ASP A 171 -3.00 6.85 -4.98
N VAL A 172 -1.80 7.43 -5.00
CA VAL A 172 -1.59 8.86 -4.76
C VAL A 172 -2.32 9.69 -5.82
N ALA A 173 -2.16 9.35 -7.09
CA ALA A 173 -2.84 10.04 -8.19
C ALA A 173 -4.37 9.91 -8.10
N MET A 174 -4.89 8.77 -7.63
CA MET A 174 -6.31 8.56 -7.38
C MET A 174 -6.81 9.46 -6.24
N VAL A 175 -6.07 9.53 -5.12
CA VAL A 175 -6.43 10.40 -3.99
C VAL A 175 -6.38 11.87 -4.38
N ASP A 176 -5.42 12.28 -5.20
CA ASP A 176 -5.34 13.64 -5.75
C ASP A 176 -6.53 13.96 -6.68
N ALA A 177 -6.97 12.99 -7.47
CA ALA A 177 -8.16 13.13 -8.31
C ALA A 177 -9.44 13.28 -7.47
N LEU A 178 -9.59 12.46 -6.43
CA LEU A 178 -10.68 12.57 -5.45
C LEU A 178 -10.69 13.93 -4.76
N HIS A 179 -9.53 14.42 -4.32
CA HIS A 179 -9.40 15.72 -3.67
C HIS A 179 -9.81 16.87 -4.63
N ARG A 180 -9.33 16.84 -5.87
CA ARG A 180 -9.71 17.82 -6.89
C ARG A 180 -11.20 17.79 -7.24
N ALA A 181 -11.83 16.62 -7.12
CA ALA A 181 -13.28 16.45 -7.29
C ALA A 181 -14.11 16.89 -6.08
N GLY A 182 -13.47 17.38 -5.01
CA GLY A 182 -14.15 17.85 -3.79
C GLY A 182 -14.63 16.73 -2.87
N ALA A 183 -14.08 15.51 -2.99
CA ALA A 183 -14.43 14.38 -2.14
C ALA A 183 -14.04 14.64 -0.69
N ARG A 184 -14.91 14.22 0.24
CA ARG A 184 -14.56 14.12 1.66
C ARG A 184 -13.75 12.86 1.89
N ILE A 185 -12.47 13.01 2.23
CA ILE A 185 -11.54 11.90 2.43
C ILE A 185 -11.33 11.71 3.93
N ALA A 186 -11.75 10.58 4.47
CA ALA A 186 -11.45 10.18 5.84
C ALA A 186 -10.04 9.59 5.90
N ARG A 187 -9.15 10.23 6.66
CA ARG A 187 -7.79 9.75 6.93
C ARG A 187 -7.73 9.26 8.37
N ARG A 188 -7.62 7.93 8.54
CA ARG A 188 -7.76 7.27 9.84
C ARG A 188 -6.54 6.41 10.16
N ALA A 189 -6.09 6.51 11.42
CA ALA A 189 -5.06 5.64 11.96
C ALA A 189 -5.52 4.18 12.13
N THR A 190 -6.82 3.95 12.18
CA THR A 190 -7.42 2.61 12.24
C THR A 190 -8.55 2.48 11.23
N PRO A 191 -8.74 1.29 10.63
CA PRO A 191 -8.00 0.03 10.83
C PRO A 191 -6.62 0.04 10.17
N VAL A 192 -5.66 -0.66 10.80
CA VAL A 192 -4.31 -0.81 10.25
C VAL A 192 -4.25 -2.07 9.39
N VAL A 193 -3.68 -1.99 8.21
CA VAL A 193 -3.41 -3.14 7.33
C VAL A 193 -1.95 -3.55 7.49
N ILE A 194 -1.72 -4.86 7.62
CA ILE A 194 -0.37 -5.44 7.72
C ILE A 194 0.09 -5.79 6.30
N THR A 195 1.23 -5.25 5.88
CA THR A 195 1.81 -5.53 4.57
C THR A 195 3.19 -6.18 4.67
N SER A 196 3.71 -6.67 3.55
CA SER A 196 4.98 -7.38 3.49
C SER A 196 6.18 -6.44 3.44
N ALA A 197 7.23 -6.75 4.20
CA ALA A 197 8.54 -6.08 4.11
C ALA A 197 9.48 -6.75 3.09
N ARG A 198 8.95 -7.43 2.09
CA ARG A 198 9.79 -8.06 1.06
C ARG A 198 10.74 -7.05 0.41
N ARG A 199 11.95 -7.52 0.05
CA ARG A 199 12.98 -6.67 -0.59
C ARG A 199 12.84 -6.59 -2.10
N VAL A 200 12.13 -7.53 -2.72
CA VAL A 200 11.94 -7.57 -4.18
C VAL A 200 10.58 -6.96 -4.51
N ALA A 201 10.61 -5.76 -5.08
CA ALA A 201 9.41 -5.07 -5.52
C ALA A 201 8.73 -5.83 -6.66
N ARG A 202 7.40 -5.97 -6.60
CA ARG A 202 6.57 -6.44 -7.72
C ARG A 202 6.17 -5.28 -8.64
N ALA A 203 6.04 -4.08 -8.07
CA ALA A 203 5.84 -2.84 -8.80
C ALA A 203 7.03 -1.92 -8.53
N HIS A 204 7.70 -1.45 -9.58
CA HIS A 204 8.80 -0.51 -9.45
C HIS A 204 8.33 0.82 -8.84
N GLY A 205 9.03 1.34 -7.82
CA GLY A 205 8.61 2.52 -7.06
C GLY A 205 7.55 2.24 -5.99
N GLY A 206 7.23 0.97 -5.70
CA GLY A 206 6.28 0.56 -4.67
C GLY A 206 6.88 0.52 -3.25
N PHE A 207 6.13 -0.10 -2.31
CA PHE A 207 6.47 -0.14 -0.89
C PHE A 207 7.84 -0.80 -0.59
N ALA A 208 8.21 -1.86 -1.32
CA ALA A 208 9.52 -2.49 -1.17
C ALA A 208 10.67 -1.52 -1.51
N ASP A 209 10.54 -0.76 -2.60
CA ASP A 209 11.54 0.25 -2.98
C ASP A 209 11.62 1.38 -1.94
N TYR A 210 10.50 1.77 -1.35
CA TYR A 210 10.45 2.73 -0.24
C TYR A 210 11.23 2.23 0.98
N LEU A 211 11.05 0.97 1.39
CA LEU A 211 11.78 0.38 2.52
C LEU A 211 13.29 0.27 2.25
N LEU A 212 13.70 -0.09 1.03
CA LEU A 212 15.11 -0.12 0.63
C LEU A 212 15.73 1.29 0.65
N ALA A 213 15.02 2.30 0.17
CA ALA A 213 15.47 3.69 0.25
C ALA A 213 15.56 4.19 1.71
N LEU A 214 14.63 3.78 2.56
CA LEU A 214 14.67 4.07 3.99
C LEU A 214 15.90 3.43 4.63
N GLU A 215 16.19 2.17 4.35
CA GLU A 215 17.38 1.47 4.84
C GLU A 215 18.67 2.16 4.40
N ALA A 216 18.79 2.52 3.13
CA ALA A 216 19.95 3.23 2.61
C ALA A 216 20.17 4.56 3.33
N ARG A 217 19.09 5.31 3.57
CA ARG A 217 19.15 6.59 4.30
C ARG A 217 19.54 6.42 5.76
N THR A 218 19.01 5.41 6.46
CA THR A 218 19.36 5.16 7.87
C THR A 218 20.82 4.74 8.02
N ARG A 219 21.36 3.94 7.09
CA ARG A 219 22.78 3.56 7.07
C ARG A 219 23.70 4.76 6.85
N LEU A 220 23.33 5.70 5.98
CA LEU A 220 24.09 6.94 5.76
C LEU A 220 24.11 7.81 7.01
N LEU A 221 22.99 7.90 7.75
CA LEU A 221 22.92 8.67 8.98
C LEU A 221 23.70 8.02 10.16
N ALA A 222 23.83 6.70 10.14
CA ALA A 222 24.58 5.93 11.14
C ALA A 222 26.09 5.88 10.84
N ALA A 223 26.53 6.24 9.63
CA ALA A 223 27.95 6.26 9.28
C ALA A 223 28.67 7.34 10.11
N PRO A 224 29.78 7.00 10.81
CA PRO A 224 30.56 8.00 11.52
C PRO A 224 31.05 9.07 10.53
N LEU A 225 30.89 10.34 10.89
CA LEU A 225 31.52 11.42 10.17
C LEU A 225 33.03 11.10 10.15
N LEU A 226 33.58 10.80 8.98
CA LEU A 226 35.03 10.72 8.81
C LEU A 226 35.56 12.08 9.25
N GLU A 227 36.19 12.14 10.45
CA GLU A 227 36.99 13.28 10.84
C GLU A 227 37.98 13.51 9.70
N THR A 228 37.77 14.56 8.95
CA THR A 228 38.80 15.07 8.02
C THR A 228 39.98 15.45 8.92
N ALA A 229 40.99 14.59 8.96
CA ALA A 229 42.24 14.92 9.60
C ALA A 229 42.70 16.26 9.01
N VAL A 230 42.64 17.31 9.81
CA VAL A 230 43.24 18.60 9.47
C VAL A 230 44.73 18.31 9.35
N PRO A 231 45.38 18.54 8.21
CA PRO A 231 46.80 18.37 8.12
C PRO A 231 47.47 19.35 9.11
N ASP A 232 48.21 18.77 10.05
CA ASP A 232 49.03 19.52 10.98
C ASP A 232 50.17 20.21 10.16
N PHE A 233 49.99 21.48 9.87
CA PHE A 233 51.06 22.33 9.34
C PHE A 233 51.97 22.69 10.53
N GLY A 234 52.92 21.80 10.83
CA GLY A 234 53.97 22.08 11.80
C GLY A 234 54.60 23.43 11.55
N PRO A 235 55.18 24.09 12.60
CA PRO A 235 55.75 25.41 12.51
C PRO A 235 56.86 25.50 11.47
N GLY A 236 56.71 26.43 10.54
CA GLY A 236 57.74 26.69 9.51
C GLY A 236 59.07 27.04 10.13
N PRO A 237 60.19 26.75 9.43
CA PRO A 237 61.55 26.99 9.97
C PRO A 237 61.78 28.48 10.22
N ASP A 238 62.23 28.75 11.44
CA ASP A 238 62.69 30.10 11.87
C ASP A 238 63.72 30.66 10.93
N ALA A 239 63.43 31.79 10.35
CA ALA A 239 64.41 32.63 9.63
C ALA A 239 65.22 33.42 10.68
N HIS A 240 66.26 32.79 11.21
CA HIS A 240 67.37 33.50 11.82
C HIS A 240 68.52 33.47 10.85
N ALA A 241 68.91 34.66 10.34
CA ALA A 241 70.29 35.05 10.15
C ALA A 241 70.44 36.48 9.58
N ALA A 242 71.23 37.26 10.30
CA ALA A 242 72.02 38.45 9.97
C ALA A 242 71.26 39.77 9.73
#